data_b60ccf1a54195d58eb403e44a518e4f3
#
_entry.id   b60ccf1a54195d58eb403e44a518e4f3
#
_cell.length_a   1.000
_cell.length_b   1.000
_cell.length_c   1.000
_cell.angle_alpha   90.00
_cell.angle_beta   90.00
_cell.angle_gamma   90.00
#
_symmetry.space_group_name_H-M   'P 1'
#
loop_
_entity.id
_entity.type
_entity.pdbx_description
1 polymer ?
#
loop_
_entity_poly.entity_id
_entity_poly.type
_entity_poly.pdbx_seq_one_letter_code
_entity_poly.pdbx_strand_id
1 'polypeptide(L)'
;MPNFLPINTILVPQGAEYKAVCRAFRGVTGSIPTVVAIPVGMKPLLKYLHASPANAQFLAPKSRVLIMGICGSLSDRYKIGDLVLYQDCVYQGKQQECDRTFTAQLHSSVSQKVSLVKALTSDHLIWSAAEKRRLGETLAADVVDMEGFTALEFFNAAGVDVAILRVVSDDCQHNIPDLTPAINDGSLNPLPLAIGMLRQPLAATRLIRGSLTALKVLEQVTNLLFSG
;
A
#
# COMPACT_ATOMS: atom_id res chain seq x y z
N MET A 1 -17.32 22.55 -9.57
CA MET A 1 -16.33 21.55 -9.12
C MET A 1 -17.07 20.53 -8.27
N PRO A 2 -16.94 19.23 -8.47
CA PRO A 2 -17.56 18.27 -7.57
C PRO A 2 -17.02 18.50 -6.16
N ASN A 3 -17.93 18.56 -5.18
CA ASN A 3 -17.57 18.70 -3.76
C ASN A 3 -16.76 17.48 -3.33
N PHE A 4 -15.45 17.61 -3.37
CA PHE A 4 -14.53 16.58 -2.88
C PHE A 4 -14.66 16.56 -1.35
N LEU A 5 -15.22 15.48 -0.80
CA LEU A 5 -15.16 15.30 0.65
C LEU A 5 -13.68 15.13 1.04
N PRO A 6 -13.19 15.87 2.02
CA PRO A 6 -11.77 15.86 2.37
C PRO A 6 -11.34 14.46 2.84
N ILE A 7 -10.13 14.07 2.48
CA ILE A 7 -9.46 12.90 3.05
C ILE A 7 -9.03 13.28 4.47
N ASN A 8 -9.53 12.57 5.46
CA ASN A 8 -9.24 12.88 6.86
C ASN A 8 -7.92 12.28 7.33
N THR A 9 -7.66 11.04 6.91
CA THR A 9 -6.51 10.27 7.39
C THR A 9 -5.85 9.52 6.26
N ILE A 10 -4.53 9.50 6.27
CA ILE A 10 -3.70 8.66 5.41
C ILE A 10 -2.98 7.63 6.29
N LEU A 11 -3.18 6.35 6.03
CA LEU A 11 -2.45 5.26 6.67
C LEU A 11 -1.33 4.80 5.75
N VAL A 12 -0.11 4.71 6.29
CA VAL A 12 1.08 4.37 5.51
C VAL A 12 1.95 3.39 6.29
N PRO A 13 2.42 2.29 5.68
CA PRO A 13 3.38 1.40 6.33
C PRO A 13 4.59 2.18 6.85
N GLN A 14 5.00 1.87 8.09
CA GLN A 14 6.10 2.56 8.75
C GLN A 14 7.44 2.41 7.99
N GLY A 15 8.33 3.37 8.17
CA GLY A 15 9.66 3.35 7.55
C GLY A 15 9.77 4.26 6.32
N ALA A 16 10.21 3.71 5.18
CA ALA A 16 10.51 4.50 3.99
C ALA A 16 9.26 5.10 3.33
N GLU A 17 8.16 4.35 3.30
CA GLU A 17 6.88 4.77 2.71
C GLU A 17 6.29 5.95 3.50
N TYR A 18 6.19 5.81 4.83
CA TYR A 18 5.73 6.88 5.71
C TYR A 18 6.58 8.16 5.52
N LYS A 19 7.91 8.01 5.48
CA LYS A 19 8.82 9.15 5.24
C LYS A 19 8.59 9.80 3.87
N ALA A 20 8.31 9.01 2.82
CA ALA A 20 8.04 9.52 1.48
C ALA A 20 6.75 10.35 1.46
N VAL A 21 5.66 9.84 2.04
CA VAL A 21 4.38 10.57 2.15
C VAL A 21 4.54 11.84 2.98
N CYS A 22 5.22 11.77 4.13
CA CYS A 22 5.46 12.96 4.97
C CYS A 22 6.32 14.04 4.26
N ARG A 23 7.27 13.63 3.39
CA ARG A 23 8.05 14.60 2.61
C ARG A 23 7.20 15.38 1.61
N ALA A 24 6.19 14.73 1.03
CA ALA A 24 5.28 15.38 0.08
C ALA A 24 4.50 16.56 0.68
N PHE A 25 4.29 16.57 1.99
CA PHE A 25 3.59 17.66 2.67
C PHE A 25 4.49 18.81 3.09
N ARG A 26 5.81 18.73 2.84
CA ARG A 26 6.73 19.84 3.16
C ARG A 26 6.42 21.04 2.27
N GLY A 27 6.04 22.15 2.89
CA GLY A 27 5.69 23.39 2.19
C GLY A 27 4.26 23.46 1.66
N VAL A 28 3.44 22.47 1.88
CA VAL A 28 2.01 22.53 1.57
C VAL A 28 1.34 23.48 2.57
N THR A 29 0.65 24.50 2.04
CA THR A 29 -0.13 25.47 2.84
C THR A 29 -1.61 25.09 2.73
N GLY A 30 -2.26 24.80 3.84
CA GLY A 30 -3.67 24.40 3.86
C GLY A 30 -3.98 23.28 4.84
N SER A 31 -5.19 22.73 4.77
CA SER A 31 -5.60 21.59 5.59
C SER A 31 -4.94 20.31 5.06
N ILE A 32 -4.05 19.74 5.86
CA ILE A 32 -3.39 18.46 5.55
C ILE A 32 -4.10 17.34 6.31
N PRO A 33 -4.29 16.16 5.67
CA PRO A 33 -4.81 14.99 6.36
C PRO A 33 -3.84 14.52 7.47
N THR A 34 -4.36 13.86 8.48
CA THR A 34 -3.51 13.19 9.48
C THR A 34 -2.79 12.01 8.84
N VAL A 35 -1.47 12.05 8.78
CA VAL A 35 -0.66 10.93 8.27
C VAL A 35 -0.22 10.04 9.42
N VAL A 36 -0.59 8.77 9.37
CA VAL A 36 -0.35 7.80 10.44
C VAL A 36 0.50 6.65 9.94
N ALA A 37 1.59 6.38 10.65
CA ALA A 37 2.42 5.21 10.40
C ALA A 37 1.73 3.96 10.96
N ILE A 38 1.57 2.92 10.13
CA ILE A 38 1.01 1.63 10.53
C ILE A 38 2.06 0.52 10.48
N PRO A 39 1.94 -0.53 11.29
CA PRO A 39 2.82 -1.70 11.20
C PRO A 39 2.65 -2.44 9.88
N VAL A 40 3.72 -3.07 9.41
CA VAL A 40 3.71 -3.93 8.22
C VAL A 40 3.08 -5.29 8.54
N GLY A 41 2.20 -5.76 7.66
CA GLY A 41 1.58 -7.08 7.73
C GLY A 41 0.25 -7.13 8.47
N MET A 42 -0.56 -8.12 8.10
CA MET A 42 -1.96 -8.25 8.51
C MET A 42 -2.16 -8.31 10.03
N LYS A 43 -1.46 -9.23 10.71
CA LYS A 43 -1.63 -9.45 12.17
C LYS A 43 -1.20 -8.23 12.99
N PRO A 44 0.01 -7.65 12.77
CA PRO A 44 0.43 -6.44 13.46
C PRO A 44 -0.52 -5.27 13.21
N LEU A 45 -0.99 -5.09 11.98
CA LEU A 45 -1.95 -4.03 11.65
C LEU A 45 -3.26 -4.22 12.39
N LEU A 46 -3.82 -5.43 12.40
CA LEU A 46 -5.07 -5.72 13.11
C LEU A 46 -4.96 -5.42 14.61
N LYS A 47 -3.86 -5.86 15.23
CA LYS A 47 -3.56 -5.56 16.63
C LYS A 47 -3.47 -4.04 16.88
N TYR A 48 -2.80 -3.32 16.00
CA TYR A 48 -2.68 -1.86 16.07
C TYR A 48 -4.04 -1.17 15.96
N LEU A 49 -4.87 -1.56 14.99
CA LEU A 49 -6.20 -0.98 14.78
C LEU A 49 -7.15 -1.20 15.96
N HIS A 50 -7.04 -2.31 16.67
CA HIS A 50 -7.84 -2.60 17.86
C HIS A 50 -7.30 -1.99 19.16
N ALA A 51 -5.99 -1.78 19.28
CA ALA A 51 -5.36 -1.41 20.56
C ALA A 51 -5.38 0.07 20.87
N SER A 52 -5.57 0.96 19.89
CA SER A 52 -5.37 2.39 20.10
C SER A 52 -6.67 3.15 20.30
N PRO A 53 -6.88 3.82 21.47
CA PRO A 53 -7.95 4.80 21.65
C PRO A 53 -7.87 5.97 20.64
N ALA A 54 -6.67 6.30 20.16
CA ALA A 54 -6.45 7.29 19.10
C ALA A 54 -7.10 6.87 17.77
N ASN A 55 -7.41 5.58 17.59
CA ASN A 55 -8.11 5.07 16.40
C ASN A 55 -9.57 5.51 16.34
N ALA A 56 -10.16 6.01 17.43
CA ALA A 56 -11.49 6.59 17.42
C ALA A 56 -11.63 7.74 16.41
N GLN A 57 -10.54 8.48 16.14
CA GLN A 57 -10.53 9.52 15.11
C GLN A 57 -10.73 8.98 13.69
N PHE A 58 -10.30 7.73 13.41
CA PHE A 58 -10.48 7.09 12.10
C PHE A 58 -11.92 6.61 11.91
N LEU A 59 -12.62 6.36 13.01
CA LEU A 59 -13.98 5.84 13.04
C LEU A 59 -15.03 6.94 13.18
N ALA A 60 -14.64 8.22 13.09
CA ALA A 60 -15.59 9.31 13.13
C ALA A 60 -16.60 9.20 11.96
N PRO A 61 -17.88 9.54 12.15
CA PRO A 61 -18.88 9.48 11.08
C PRO A 61 -18.43 10.26 9.84
N LYS A 62 -18.57 9.65 8.67
CA LYS A 62 -18.11 10.20 7.37
C LYS A 62 -16.60 10.41 7.25
N SER A 63 -15.80 9.75 8.08
CA SER A 63 -14.35 9.72 7.89
C SER A 63 -13.99 9.02 6.59
N ARG A 64 -12.97 9.56 5.92
CA ARG A 64 -12.36 8.95 4.75
C ARG A 64 -10.91 8.60 5.04
N VAL A 65 -10.61 7.34 4.87
CA VAL A 65 -9.28 6.78 5.10
C VAL A 65 -8.66 6.40 3.77
N LEU A 66 -7.54 7.03 3.43
CA LEU A 66 -6.71 6.66 2.29
C LEU A 66 -5.53 5.81 2.78
N ILE A 67 -5.38 4.60 2.26
CA ILE A 67 -4.22 3.77 2.54
C ILE A 67 -3.23 3.96 1.39
N MET A 68 -2.02 4.38 1.69
CA MET A 68 -0.97 4.62 0.70
C MET A 68 0.26 3.76 0.99
N GLY A 69 1.02 3.43 -0.06
CA GLY A 69 2.25 2.67 0.07
C GLY A 69 2.70 2.04 -1.23
N ILE A 70 3.54 1.00 -1.13
CA ILE A 70 4.03 0.25 -2.29
C ILE A 70 3.43 -1.17 -2.30
N CYS A 71 3.49 -1.83 -3.48
CA CYS A 71 3.01 -3.20 -3.67
C CYS A 71 3.90 -3.93 -4.68
N GLY A 72 3.85 -5.26 -4.70
CA GLY A 72 4.46 -6.08 -5.75
C GLY A 72 3.47 -6.33 -6.89
N SER A 73 3.97 -6.43 -8.14
CA SER A 73 3.13 -6.86 -9.26
C SER A 73 3.02 -8.38 -9.31
N LEU A 74 1.80 -8.87 -9.62
CA LEU A 74 1.52 -10.28 -9.93
C LEU A 74 1.31 -10.50 -11.44
N SER A 75 1.22 -9.43 -12.22
CA SER A 75 0.95 -9.44 -13.66
C SER A 75 2.00 -8.65 -14.43
N ASP A 76 2.37 -9.08 -15.63
CA ASP A 76 3.28 -8.37 -16.52
C ASP A 76 2.72 -7.06 -17.10
N ARG A 77 1.42 -6.82 -16.87
CA ARG A 77 0.75 -5.57 -17.23
C ARG A 77 1.23 -4.37 -16.42
N TYR A 78 1.74 -4.61 -15.20
CA TYR A 78 2.13 -3.56 -14.27
C TYR A 78 3.62 -3.60 -14.00
N LYS A 79 4.27 -2.45 -14.16
CA LYS A 79 5.72 -2.28 -14.04
C LYS A 79 6.09 -1.44 -12.82
N ILE A 80 7.34 -1.51 -12.41
CA ILE A 80 7.88 -0.68 -11.33
C ILE A 80 7.61 0.80 -11.62
N GLY A 81 7.01 1.48 -10.65
CA GLY A 81 6.59 2.88 -10.75
C GLY A 81 5.15 3.09 -11.23
N ASP A 82 4.45 2.05 -11.68
CA ASP A 82 3.04 2.18 -12.05
C ASP A 82 2.19 2.46 -10.80
N LEU A 83 1.25 3.38 -10.98
CA LEU A 83 0.30 3.78 -9.95
C LEU A 83 -0.98 2.96 -10.08
N VAL A 84 -1.44 2.40 -8.97
CA VAL A 84 -2.64 1.55 -8.94
C VAL A 84 -3.58 1.96 -7.81
N LEU A 85 -4.87 1.90 -8.11
CA LEU A 85 -5.97 2.02 -7.15
C LEU A 85 -6.68 0.68 -7.04
N TYR A 86 -6.88 0.22 -5.82
CA TYR A 86 -7.55 -1.04 -5.57
C TYR A 86 -9.06 -0.90 -5.76
N GLN A 87 -9.67 -1.85 -6.48
CA GLN A 87 -11.10 -2.06 -6.48
C GLN A 87 -11.50 -2.93 -5.30
N ASP A 88 -10.72 -3.97 -5.08
CA ASP A 88 -10.90 -4.94 -4.01
C ASP A 88 -9.59 -5.62 -3.62
N CYS A 89 -9.61 -6.25 -2.44
CA CYS A 89 -8.56 -7.15 -1.96
C CYS A 89 -9.11 -8.53 -1.67
N VAL A 90 -8.33 -9.56 -2.02
CA VAL A 90 -8.65 -10.95 -1.69
C VAL A 90 -7.64 -11.52 -0.71
N TYR A 91 -8.14 -12.35 0.23
CA TYR A 91 -7.34 -13.14 1.15
C TYR A 91 -8.08 -14.41 1.54
N GLN A 92 -7.45 -15.58 1.38
CA GLN A 92 -8.02 -16.90 1.73
C GLN A 92 -9.46 -17.12 1.23
N GLY A 93 -9.73 -16.75 -0.01
CA GLY A 93 -11.05 -16.91 -0.64
C GLY A 93 -12.11 -15.87 -0.22
N LYS A 94 -11.78 -14.96 0.70
CA LYS A 94 -12.62 -13.81 1.05
C LYS A 94 -12.23 -12.60 0.22
N GLN A 95 -13.19 -11.70 -0.01
CA GLN A 95 -13.00 -10.45 -0.75
C GLN A 95 -13.54 -9.27 0.06
N GLN A 96 -12.82 -8.16 0.03
CA GLN A 96 -13.23 -6.87 0.60
C GLN A 96 -13.11 -5.79 -0.48
N GLU A 97 -14.17 -5.00 -0.67
CA GLU A 97 -14.18 -3.92 -1.67
C GLU A 97 -13.73 -2.59 -1.06
N CYS A 98 -13.03 -1.78 -1.84
CA CYS A 98 -12.82 -0.37 -1.55
C CYS A 98 -14.12 0.42 -1.76
N ASP A 99 -14.27 1.58 -1.11
CA ASP A 99 -15.40 2.47 -1.39
C ASP A 99 -15.33 2.94 -2.84
N ARG A 100 -16.39 2.63 -3.61
CA ARG A 100 -16.44 2.89 -5.06
C ARG A 100 -16.44 4.37 -5.39
N THR A 101 -17.15 5.18 -4.60
CA THR A 101 -17.26 6.61 -4.82
C THR A 101 -15.94 7.31 -4.53
N PHE A 102 -15.30 6.97 -3.42
CA PHE A 102 -14.02 7.53 -3.03
C PHE A 102 -12.90 7.10 -4.01
N THR A 103 -12.87 5.83 -4.41
CA THR A 103 -11.94 5.31 -5.42
C THR A 103 -12.10 6.03 -6.77
N ALA A 104 -13.35 6.24 -7.25
CA ALA A 104 -13.62 6.96 -8.49
C ALA A 104 -13.20 8.43 -8.41
N GLN A 105 -13.38 9.08 -7.26
CA GLN A 105 -12.93 10.46 -7.04
C GLN A 105 -11.40 10.57 -7.11
N LEU A 106 -10.68 9.65 -6.44
CA LEU A 106 -9.22 9.59 -6.52
C LEU A 106 -8.73 9.34 -7.94
N HIS A 107 -9.36 8.38 -8.64
CA HIS A 107 -9.03 8.08 -10.03
C HIS A 107 -9.15 9.32 -10.92
N SER A 108 -10.19 10.12 -10.72
CA SER A 108 -10.42 11.35 -11.49
C SER A 108 -9.45 12.49 -11.12
N SER A 109 -8.91 12.46 -9.90
CA SER A 109 -8.03 13.54 -9.39
C SER A 109 -6.57 13.34 -9.74
N VAL A 110 -6.18 12.11 -10.01
CA VAL A 110 -4.80 11.79 -10.40
C VAL A 110 -4.65 12.03 -11.89
N SER A 111 -3.89 13.07 -12.28
CA SER A 111 -3.63 13.41 -13.68
C SER A 111 -2.71 12.40 -14.38
N GLN A 112 -2.01 11.58 -13.63
CA GLN A 112 -1.17 10.50 -14.15
C GLN A 112 -2.04 9.28 -14.48
N LYS A 113 -1.54 8.41 -15.38
CA LYS A 113 -2.18 7.13 -15.66
C LYS A 113 -2.20 6.28 -14.40
N VAL A 114 -3.38 6.06 -13.85
CA VAL A 114 -3.63 5.17 -12.72
C VAL A 114 -4.53 4.02 -13.18
N SER A 115 -4.22 2.80 -12.76
CA SER A 115 -5.00 1.62 -13.12
C SER A 115 -5.84 1.15 -11.94
N LEU A 116 -7.09 0.75 -12.23
CA LEU A 116 -7.93 0.05 -11.26
C LEU A 116 -7.56 -1.43 -11.26
N VAL A 117 -7.28 -2.00 -10.09
CA VAL A 117 -6.73 -3.35 -9.94
C VAL A 117 -7.43 -4.15 -8.86
N LYS A 118 -7.38 -5.47 -9.00
CA LYS A 118 -7.68 -6.43 -7.94
C LYS A 118 -6.38 -6.79 -7.22
N ALA A 119 -6.37 -6.68 -5.89
CA ALA A 119 -5.19 -6.98 -5.08
C ALA A 119 -5.32 -8.32 -4.34
N LEU A 120 -4.20 -8.99 -4.15
CA LEU A 120 -4.02 -10.05 -3.17
C LEU A 120 -3.37 -9.43 -1.93
N THR A 121 -3.91 -9.69 -0.74
CA THR A 121 -3.15 -9.45 0.50
C THR A 121 -2.54 -10.77 0.95
N SER A 122 -1.25 -10.76 1.28
CA SER A 122 -0.51 -11.94 1.74
C SER A 122 -0.05 -11.76 3.18
N ASP A 123 -0.01 -12.84 3.95
CA ASP A 123 0.53 -12.86 5.32
C ASP A 123 2.05 -12.98 5.37
N HIS A 124 2.70 -13.13 4.22
CA HIS A 124 4.14 -13.18 4.08
C HIS A 124 4.60 -12.54 2.78
N LEU A 125 5.89 -12.21 2.68
CA LEU A 125 6.48 -11.64 1.48
C LEU A 125 6.54 -12.67 0.35
N ILE A 126 5.90 -12.39 -0.78
CA ILE A 126 6.01 -13.20 -2.00
C ILE A 126 7.26 -12.78 -2.75
N TRP A 127 8.35 -13.49 -2.54
CA TRP A 127 9.66 -13.16 -3.11
C TRP A 127 9.94 -13.83 -4.46
N SER A 128 9.27 -14.97 -4.74
CA SER A 128 9.47 -15.75 -5.96
C SER A 128 8.65 -15.21 -7.13
N ALA A 129 9.28 -14.91 -8.24
CA ALA A 129 8.61 -14.49 -9.48
C ALA A 129 7.66 -15.57 -10.02
N ALA A 130 8.02 -16.85 -9.90
CA ALA A 130 7.15 -17.96 -10.32
C ALA A 130 5.89 -18.02 -9.45
N GLU A 131 6.01 -17.81 -8.14
CA GLU A 131 4.88 -17.77 -7.23
C GLU A 131 3.98 -16.57 -7.48
N LYS A 132 4.54 -15.38 -7.72
CA LYS A 132 3.78 -14.18 -8.09
C LYS A 132 2.90 -14.43 -9.30
N ARG A 133 3.45 -14.96 -10.40
CA ARG A 133 2.68 -15.27 -11.62
C ARG A 133 1.58 -16.30 -11.35
N ARG A 134 1.91 -17.39 -10.65
CA ARG A 134 0.94 -18.43 -10.29
C ARG A 134 -0.23 -17.86 -9.48
N LEU A 135 0.06 -17.02 -8.47
CA LEU A 135 -0.97 -16.39 -7.66
C LEU A 135 -1.82 -15.39 -8.48
N GLY A 136 -1.18 -14.59 -9.34
CA GLY A 136 -1.86 -13.69 -10.25
C GLY A 136 -2.86 -14.40 -11.16
N GLU A 137 -2.44 -15.50 -11.78
CA GLU A 137 -3.29 -16.33 -12.66
C GLU A 137 -4.41 -17.03 -11.87
N THR A 138 -4.08 -17.68 -10.76
CA THR A 138 -5.04 -18.49 -9.98
C THR A 138 -6.14 -17.63 -9.35
N LEU A 139 -5.79 -16.43 -8.85
CA LEU A 139 -6.70 -15.56 -8.12
C LEU A 139 -7.24 -14.41 -8.98
N ALA A 140 -6.82 -14.32 -10.24
CA ALA A 140 -7.07 -13.19 -11.12
C ALA A 140 -6.73 -11.85 -10.45
N ALA A 141 -5.62 -11.84 -9.67
CA ALA A 141 -5.14 -10.67 -8.96
C ALA A 141 -3.98 -10.01 -9.71
N ASP A 142 -3.93 -8.70 -9.67
CA ASP A 142 -2.98 -7.87 -10.41
C ASP A 142 -1.71 -7.54 -9.62
N VAL A 143 -1.89 -7.32 -8.32
CA VAL A 143 -0.85 -6.87 -7.39
C VAL A 143 -0.97 -7.56 -6.04
N VAL A 144 0.08 -7.49 -5.23
CA VAL A 144 0.11 -8.06 -3.88
C VAL A 144 0.65 -7.05 -2.87
N ASP A 145 0.01 -7.02 -1.71
CA ASP A 145 0.46 -6.29 -0.52
C ASP A 145 0.35 -7.16 0.74
N MET A 146 0.56 -6.56 1.92
CA MET A 146 0.49 -7.28 3.19
C MET A 146 -0.52 -6.69 4.19
N GLU A 147 -1.28 -5.66 3.81
CA GLU A 147 -2.16 -4.90 4.73
C GLU A 147 -3.58 -4.69 4.20
N GLY A 148 -3.77 -4.62 2.88
CA GLY A 148 -4.98 -4.10 2.24
C GLY A 148 -6.26 -4.77 2.69
N PHE A 149 -6.31 -6.11 2.68
CA PHE A 149 -7.50 -6.87 3.10
C PHE A 149 -7.87 -6.58 4.56
N THR A 150 -6.89 -6.64 5.48
CA THR A 150 -7.13 -6.40 6.91
C THR A 150 -7.63 -5.01 7.19
N ALA A 151 -7.08 -4.02 6.51
CA ALA A 151 -7.54 -2.65 6.65
C ALA A 151 -8.97 -2.48 6.12
N LEU A 152 -9.27 -3.01 4.93
CA LEU A 152 -10.63 -2.96 4.38
C LEU A 152 -11.63 -3.68 5.27
N GLU A 153 -11.30 -4.89 5.77
CA GLU A 153 -12.18 -5.65 6.66
C GLU A 153 -12.53 -4.84 7.92
N PHE A 154 -11.52 -4.22 8.54
CA PHE A 154 -11.70 -3.41 9.75
C PHE A 154 -12.57 -2.16 9.50
N PHE A 155 -12.24 -1.37 8.50
CA PHE A 155 -12.91 -0.10 8.23
C PHE A 155 -14.31 -0.29 7.61
N ASN A 156 -14.49 -1.28 6.73
CA ASN A 156 -15.80 -1.61 6.17
C ASN A 156 -16.78 -2.05 7.26
N ALA A 157 -16.32 -2.84 8.24
CA ALA A 157 -17.12 -3.22 9.40
C ALA A 157 -17.53 -2.00 10.26
N ALA A 158 -16.76 -0.92 10.24
CA ALA A 158 -17.04 0.33 10.93
C ALA A 158 -17.83 1.36 10.08
N GLY A 159 -18.14 1.05 8.81
CA GLY A 159 -18.83 1.96 7.90
C GLY A 159 -18.02 3.19 7.50
N VAL A 160 -16.69 3.05 7.42
CA VAL A 160 -15.75 4.10 7.01
C VAL A 160 -15.41 3.95 5.54
N ASP A 161 -15.45 5.06 4.79
CA ASP A 161 -15.06 5.07 3.38
C ASP A 161 -13.55 4.86 3.25
N VAL A 162 -13.13 3.78 2.59
CA VAL A 162 -11.71 3.44 2.38
C VAL A 162 -11.37 3.35 0.91
N ALA A 163 -10.24 3.94 0.54
CA ALA A 163 -9.58 3.70 -0.73
C ALA A 163 -8.12 3.32 -0.51
N ILE A 164 -7.55 2.55 -1.44
CA ILE A 164 -6.15 2.11 -1.39
C ILE A 164 -5.44 2.52 -2.68
N LEU A 165 -4.38 3.31 -2.52
CA LEU A 165 -3.50 3.75 -3.59
C LEU A 165 -2.10 3.21 -3.34
N ARG A 166 -1.57 2.46 -4.30
CA ARG A 166 -0.23 1.87 -4.20
C ARG A 166 0.60 2.19 -5.44
N VAL A 167 1.92 2.10 -5.26
CA VAL A 167 2.89 2.17 -6.37
C VAL A 167 3.61 0.84 -6.47
N VAL A 168 3.75 0.30 -7.66
CA VAL A 168 4.44 -0.97 -7.90
C VAL A 168 5.94 -0.80 -7.64
N SER A 169 6.49 -1.60 -6.73
CA SER A 169 7.91 -1.58 -6.32
C SER A 169 8.75 -2.69 -6.94
N ASP A 170 8.12 -3.79 -7.32
CA ASP A 170 8.77 -4.96 -7.88
C ASP A 170 7.86 -5.72 -8.84
N ASP A 171 8.45 -6.31 -9.86
CA ASP A 171 7.73 -7.00 -10.93
C ASP A 171 7.52 -8.49 -10.64
N CYS A 172 6.73 -9.14 -11.51
CA CYS A 172 6.51 -10.59 -11.49
C CYS A 172 7.50 -11.38 -12.35
N GLN A 173 8.50 -10.75 -12.95
CA GLN A 173 9.47 -11.38 -13.84
C GLN A 173 10.74 -11.80 -13.11
N HIS A 174 11.07 -11.16 -12.00
CA HIS A 174 12.30 -11.37 -11.26
C HIS A 174 12.05 -11.69 -9.80
N ASN A 175 12.86 -12.59 -9.24
CA ASN A 175 12.87 -12.82 -7.81
C ASN A 175 13.42 -11.58 -7.09
N ILE A 176 12.81 -11.24 -5.96
CA ILE A 176 13.40 -10.35 -4.96
C ILE A 176 14.09 -11.18 -3.87
N PRO A 177 14.95 -10.61 -3.03
CA PRO A 177 15.55 -11.37 -1.94
C PRO A 177 14.47 -11.93 -1.00
N ASP A 178 14.68 -13.14 -0.50
CA ASP A 178 13.84 -13.65 0.58
C ASP A 178 14.14 -12.90 1.87
N LEU A 179 13.28 -11.96 2.20
CA LEU A 179 13.34 -11.13 3.40
C LEU A 179 12.35 -11.58 4.48
N THR A 180 11.71 -12.75 4.31
CA THR A 180 10.79 -13.33 5.30
C THR A 180 11.41 -13.37 6.70
N PRO A 181 12.69 -13.79 6.88
CA PRO A 181 13.31 -13.78 8.20
C PRO A 181 13.55 -12.38 8.80
N ALA A 182 13.50 -11.34 7.98
CA ALA A 182 13.70 -9.97 8.43
C ALA A 182 12.41 -9.29 8.90
N ILE A 183 11.25 -9.84 8.55
CA ILE A 183 9.94 -9.30 8.95
C ILE A 183 9.53 -9.98 10.26
N ASN A 184 9.41 -9.21 11.34
CA ASN A 184 8.98 -9.70 12.62
C ASN A 184 8.05 -8.71 13.30
N ASP A 185 6.87 -9.17 13.71
CA ASP A 185 5.84 -8.39 14.42
C ASP A 185 5.61 -6.96 13.85
N GLY A 186 5.54 -6.87 12.52
CA GLY A 186 5.23 -5.62 11.81
C GLY A 186 6.40 -4.66 11.63
N SER A 187 7.62 -5.10 11.91
CA SER A 187 8.84 -4.32 11.70
C SER A 187 9.90 -5.09 10.93
N LEU A 188 10.81 -4.35 10.27
CA LEU A 188 11.96 -4.92 9.58
C LEU A 188 13.17 -4.92 10.51
N ASN A 189 13.70 -6.12 10.79
CA ASN A 189 14.92 -6.29 11.57
C ASN A 189 16.16 -6.04 10.69
N PRO A 190 17.04 -5.08 11.06
CA PRO A 190 18.15 -4.65 10.20
C PRO A 190 19.15 -5.76 9.89
N LEU A 191 19.48 -6.61 10.85
CA LEU A 191 20.51 -7.65 10.67
C LEU A 191 20.06 -8.77 9.73
N PRO A 192 18.90 -9.44 9.92
CA PRO A 192 18.38 -10.39 8.95
C PRO A 192 18.14 -9.77 7.57
N LEU A 193 17.72 -8.52 7.50
CA LEU A 193 17.56 -7.76 6.24
C LEU A 193 18.89 -7.68 5.50
N ALA A 194 19.96 -7.23 6.17
CA ALA A 194 21.29 -7.12 5.59
C ALA A 194 21.81 -8.48 5.10
N ILE A 195 21.62 -9.55 5.89
CA ILE A 195 22.03 -10.91 5.50
C ILE A 195 21.26 -11.37 4.25
N GLY A 196 19.94 -11.18 4.19
CA GLY A 196 19.12 -11.52 3.03
C GLY A 196 19.58 -10.79 1.76
N MET A 197 19.87 -9.50 1.88
CA MET A 197 20.38 -8.68 0.79
C MET A 197 21.76 -9.14 0.29
N LEU A 198 22.68 -9.45 1.21
CA LEU A 198 24.03 -9.92 0.87
C LEU A 198 24.04 -11.30 0.20
N ARG A 199 23.11 -12.18 0.56
CA ARG A 199 22.99 -13.51 -0.05
C ARG A 199 22.54 -13.47 -1.50
N GLN A 200 21.81 -12.44 -1.91
CA GLN A 200 21.23 -12.31 -3.24
C GLN A 200 21.47 -10.88 -3.82
N PRO A 201 22.71 -10.50 -4.11
CA PRO A 201 23.07 -9.10 -4.40
C PRO A 201 22.39 -8.52 -5.66
N LEU A 202 22.19 -9.34 -6.70
CA LEU A 202 21.49 -8.89 -7.91
C LEU A 202 20.00 -8.63 -7.65
N ALA A 203 19.34 -9.54 -6.92
CA ALA A 203 17.95 -9.38 -6.52
C ALA A 203 17.79 -8.20 -5.56
N ALA A 204 18.73 -8.03 -4.62
CA ALA A 204 18.78 -6.89 -3.70
C ALA A 204 18.90 -5.54 -4.45
N THR A 205 19.78 -5.46 -5.43
CA THR A 205 19.93 -4.25 -6.25
C THR A 205 18.65 -3.90 -7.00
N ARG A 206 17.95 -4.90 -7.55
CA ARG A 206 16.65 -4.69 -8.23
C ARG A 206 15.60 -4.18 -7.25
N LEU A 207 15.47 -4.83 -6.09
CA LEU A 207 14.51 -4.42 -5.05
C LEU A 207 14.78 -2.99 -4.57
N ILE A 208 16.03 -2.64 -4.29
CA ILE A 208 16.41 -1.29 -3.86
C ILE A 208 16.04 -0.25 -4.94
N ARG A 209 16.41 -0.50 -6.19
CA ARG A 209 16.09 0.43 -7.29
C ARG A 209 14.60 0.57 -7.51
N GLY A 210 13.87 -0.55 -7.51
CA GLY A 210 12.42 -0.55 -7.66
C GLY A 210 11.72 0.18 -6.52
N SER A 211 12.11 -0.11 -5.27
CA SER A 211 11.57 0.58 -4.10
C SER A 211 11.85 2.08 -4.13
N LEU A 212 13.06 2.50 -4.49
CA LEU A 212 13.39 3.94 -4.61
C LEU A 212 12.56 4.62 -5.70
N THR A 213 12.34 3.96 -6.84
CA THR A 213 11.45 4.46 -7.90
C THR A 213 10.02 4.61 -7.39
N ALA A 214 9.49 3.56 -6.76
CA ALA A 214 8.13 3.56 -6.24
C ALA A 214 7.92 4.63 -5.13
N LEU A 215 8.88 4.77 -4.22
CA LEU A 215 8.85 5.79 -3.17
C LEU A 215 8.87 7.22 -3.74
N LYS A 216 9.62 7.46 -4.82
CA LYS A 216 9.61 8.76 -5.50
C LYS A 216 8.25 9.05 -6.14
N VAL A 217 7.64 8.06 -6.80
CA VAL A 217 6.29 8.21 -7.37
C VAL A 217 5.25 8.41 -6.27
N LEU A 218 5.37 7.67 -5.15
CA LEU A 218 4.49 7.82 -3.99
C LEU A 218 4.53 9.25 -3.42
N GLU A 219 5.74 9.83 -3.28
CA GLU A 219 5.92 11.22 -2.87
C GLU A 219 5.28 12.20 -3.87
N GLN A 220 5.50 11.99 -5.18
CA GLN A 220 4.95 12.83 -6.24
C GLN A 220 3.43 12.80 -6.29
N VAL A 221 2.80 11.62 -6.24
CA VAL A 221 1.34 11.50 -6.26
C VAL A 221 0.71 12.06 -4.98
N THR A 222 1.35 11.90 -3.83
CA THR A 222 0.89 12.53 -2.58
C THR A 222 0.89 14.04 -2.71
N ASN A 223 1.98 14.62 -3.21
CA ASN A 223 2.05 16.06 -3.45
C ASN A 223 0.96 16.53 -4.43
N LEU A 224 0.78 15.81 -5.56
CA LEU A 224 -0.26 16.13 -6.54
C LEU A 224 -1.68 16.13 -5.96
N LEU A 225 -2.00 15.16 -5.10
CA LEU A 225 -3.33 15.04 -4.49
C LEU A 225 -3.65 16.14 -3.48
N PHE A 226 -2.64 16.74 -2.86
CA PHE A 226 -2.81 17.67 -1.73
C PHE A 226 -2.19 19.06 -1.94
N SER A 227 -1.54 19.31 -3.09
CA SER A 227 -1.03 20.64 -3.48
C SER A 227 -2.05 21.31 -4.41
N GLY A 228 -3.26 21.52 -3.93
CA GLY A 228 -4.33 22.19 -4.67
C GLY A 228 -4.29 23.72 -4.49
#